data_a41fafa8bd7d742a6c0bd58e9bbc0442
#
_entry.id   a41fafa8bd7d742a6c0bd58e9bbc0442
#
_cell.length_a   1.000
_cell.length_b   1.000
_cell.length_c   1.000
_cell.angle_alpha   90.00
_cell.angle_beta   90.00
_cell.angle_gamma   90.00
#
_symmetry.space_group_name_H-M   'P 1'
#
loop_
_entity.id
_entity.type
_entity.pdbx_description
1 polymer ?
#
loop_
_entity_poly.entity_id
_entity_poly.type
_entity_poly.pdbx_seq_one_letter_code
_entity_poly.pdbx_strand_id
1 'polypeptide(L)'
;DLTPYFLTANHCLGGNNSWIFMFNYESPTCSNQNGPTNMTLSGSSLLANSSSSDVALLLLNESPPENYNVHFAGWDVSGNTPSIPVGIHHPSGDIKKISFDYDNASNSGNYWDVDSWDDGTTEPGSSGSPLFDGQTHRIIGQLYGGVASCTNFGYDTYGKTSVSWNLGLSEYLDPNNLGLDFLDG
;
A
#
# COMPACT_ATOMS: atom_id res chain seq x y z
N ASP A 1 16.91 4.03 -5.25
CA ASP A 1 17.73 3.20 -4.37
C ASP A 1 16.87 2.07 -3.81
N LEU A 2 17.48 1.07 -3.20
CA LEU A 2 16.76 -0.07 -2.62
C LEU A 2 16.65 0.06 -1.08
N THR A 3 16.43 1.27 -0.60
CA THR A 3 16.18 1.49 0.83
C THR A 3 14.90 0.78 1.25
N PRO A 4 14.91 -0.04 2.31
CA PRO A 4 13.78 -0.89 2.66
C PRO A 4 12.67 -0.11 3.37
N TYR A 5 12.10 0.86 2.66
CA TYR A 5 10.93 1.58 3.11
C TYR A 5 9.67 0.70 3.05
N PHE A 6 8.82 0.86 4.04
CA PHE A 6 7.53 0.18 4.14
C PHE A 6 6.43 1.21 4.35
N LEU A 7 5.54 1.32 3.36
CA LEU A 7 4.37 2.19 3.42
C LEU A 7 3.20 1.46 4.09
N THR A 8 2.50 2.14 4.98
CA THR A 8 1.30 1.62 5.65
C THR A 8 0.37 2.75 6.09
N ALA A 9 -0.70 2.42 6.79
CA ALA A 9 -1.64 3.40 7.35
C ALA A 9 -1.19 3.91 8.72
N ASN A 10 -1.44 5.20 9.00
CA ASN A 10 -1.16 5.80 10.31
C ASN A 10 -1.98 5.16 11.43
N HIS A 11 -3.25 4.80 11.18
CA HIS A 11 -4.09 4.16 12.19
C HIS A 11 -3.61 2.76 12.58
N CYS A 12 -2.74 2.12 11.77
CA CYS A 12 -2.12 0.85 12.10
C CYS A 12 -0.96 0.98 13.10
N LEU A 13 -0.43 2.19 13.32
CA LEU A 13 0.74 2.40 14.17
C LEU A 13 0.47 1.96 15.61
N GLY A 14 1.44 1.29 16.19
CA GLY A 14 1.46 0.83 17.58
C GLY A 14 2.39 -0.35 17.72
N GLY A 15 3.50 -0.19 18.45
CA GLY A 15 4.51 -1.23 18.62
C GLY A 15 5.26 -1.62 17.34
N ASN A 16 5.30 -0.73 16.33
CA ASN A 16 5.95 -0.98 15.02
C ASN A 16 7.45 -1.33 15.12
N ASN A 17 8.10 -0.96 16.19
CA ASN A 17 9.48 -1.38 16.48
C ASN A 17 9.64 -2.88 16.78
N SER A 18 8.54 -3.59 17.00
CA SER A 18 8.50 -5.03 17.24
C SER A 18 7.62 -5.80 16.22
N TRP A 19 7.15 -5.13 15.17
CA TRP A 19 6.37 -5.80 14.12
C TRP A 19 7.20 -6.85 13.40
N ILE A 20 6.50 -7.88 12.92
CA ILE A 20 7.06 -8.90 12.03
C ILE A 20 6.51 -8.62 10.63
N PHE A 21 7.40 -8.37 9.69
CA PHE A 21 7.09 -8.18 8.27
C PHE A 21 7.26 -9.51 7.57
N MET A 22 6.18 -10.04 7.03
CA MET A 22 6.16 -11.33 6.31
C MET A 22 6.14 -11.08 4.81
N PHE A 23 7.06 -11.73 4.10
CA PHE A 23 7.20 -11.62 2.65
C PHE A 23 6.67 -12.87 1.95
N ASN A 24 6.18 -12.69 0.72
CA ASN A 24 5.71 -13.79 -0.15
C ASN A 24 4.61 -14.66 0.46
N TYR A 25 3.81 -14.10 1.36
CA TYR A 25 2.65 -14.83 1.89
C TYR A 25 1.53 -14.81 0.85
N GLU A 26 1.70 -15.64 -0.18
CA GLU A 26 0.79 -15.76 -1.31
C GLU A 26 0.61 -17.23 -1.71
N SER A 27 -0.49 -17.53 -2.39
CA SER A 27 -0.74 -18.90 -2.87
C SER A 27 0.25 -19.25 -3.97
N PRO A 28 0.89 -20.43 -3.92
CA PRO A 28 1.81 -20.88 -4.96
C PRO A 28 1.09 -21.28 -6.27
N THR A 29 -0.23 -21.35 -6.24
CA THR A 29 -1.07 -21.76 -7.38
C THR A 29 -2.39 -20.97 -7.40
N CYS A 30 -3.22 -21.14 -8.41
CA CYS A 30 -4.57 -20.54 -8.48
C CYS A 30 -5.55 -21.13 -7.45
N SER A 31 -5.20 -22.20 -6.74
CA SER A 31 -6.00 -22.70 -5.62
C SER A 31 -5.66 -21.92 -4.34
N ASN A 32 -6.68 -21.64 -3.51
CA ASN A 32 -6.50 -20.90 -2.27
C ASN A 32 -5.74 -21.73 -1.21
N GLN A 33 -4.41 -21.69 -1.27
CA GLN A 33 -3.50 -22.39 -0.35
C GLN A 33 -2.59 -21.40 0.36
N ASN A 34 -2.31 -21.65 1.63
CA ASN A 34 -1.41 -20.78 2.39
C ASN A 34 -0.01 -20.76 1.78
N GLY A 35 0.58 -19.58 1.72
CA GLY A 35 1.96 -19.38 1.32
C GLY A 35 2.97 -19.69 2.43
N PRO A 36 4.27 -19.50 2.14
CA PRO A 36 5.32 -19.66 3.14
C PRO A 36 5.19 -18.57 4.24
N THR A 37 5.53 -18.93 5.47
CA THR A 37 5.49 -18.02 6.62
C THR A 37 6.86 -17.81 7.26
N ASN A 38 7.92 -18.30 6.64
CA ASN A 38 9.29 -18.29 7.18
C ASN A 38 10.16 -17.15 6.60
N MET A 39 9.64 -16.38 5.64
CA MET A 39 10.33 -15.21 5.07
C MET A 39 9.92 -13.97 5.85
N THR A 40 10.62 -13.67 6.95
CA THR A 40 10.24 -12.59 7.85
C THR A 40 11.42 -11.70 8.22
N LEU A 41 11.13 -10.41 8.44
CA LEU A 41 12.02 -9.46 9.10
C LEU A 41 11.32 -8.90 10.35
N SER A 42 12.08 -8.39 11.31
CA SER A 42 11.52 -7.89 12.56
C SER A 42 11.95 -6.46 12.84
N GLY A 43 10.97 -5.66 13.22
CA GLY A 43 11.16 -4.31 13.70
C GLY A 43 11.39 -3.28 12.61
N SER A 44 11.03 -2.06 12.93
CA SER A 44 11.16 -0.89 12.05
C SER A 44 11.25 0.39 12.86
N SER A 45 11.71 1.44 12.21
CA SER A 45 11.68 2.81 12.72
C SER A 45 10.65 3.62 11.97
N LEU A 46 9.83 4.40 12.67
CA LEU A 46 8.89 5.34 12.06
C LEU A 46 9.67 6.53 11.51
N LEU A 47 9.48 6.84 10.24
CA LEU A 47 10.10 7.97 9.56
C LEU A 47 9.16 9.16 9.42
N ALA A 48 7.97 8.94 8.87
CA ALA A 48 6.94 9.96 8.69
C ALA A 48 5.56 9.36 8.92
N ASN A 49 4.63 10.16 9.44
CA ASN A 49 3.23 9.78 9.53
C ASN A 49 2.32 11.00 9.58
N SER A 50 1.09 10.82 9.13
CA SER A 50 0.05 11.85 9.25
C SER A 50 -1.34 11.23 9.27
N SER A 51 -2.19 11.72 10.16
CA SER A 51 -3.61 11.38 10.18
C SER A 51 -4.42 12.07 9.08
N SER A 52 -3.87 13.10 8.42
CA SER A 52 -4.59 13.85 7.39
C SER A 52 -4.82 13.07 6.10
N SER A 53 -3.94 12.14 5.76
CA SER A 53 -4.07 11.18 4.67
C SER A 53 -3.91 9.75 5.16
N ASP A 54 -3.87 9.57 6.47
CA ASP A 54 -3.68 8.28 7.15
C ASP A 54 -2.41 7.52 6.71
N VAL A 55 -1.35 8.22 6.40
CA VAL A 55 -0.09 7.64 5.92
C VAL A 55 0.89 7.37 7.05
N ALA A 56 1.65 6.29 6.95
CA ALA A 56 2.87 6.06 7.71
C ALA A 56 3.96 5.43 6.83
N LEU A 57 5.17 5.96 6.94
CA LEU A 57 6.36 5.42 6.29
C LEU A 57 7.31 4.89 7.37
N LEU A 58 7.69 3.65 7.23
CA LEU A 58 8.62 2.96 8.11
C LEU A 58 9.92 2.65 7.37
N LEU A 59 11.01 2.59 8.09
CA LEU A 59 12.26 1.98 7.64
C LEU A 59 12.42 0.64 8.35
N LEU A 60 12.51 -0.44 7.61
CA LEU A 60 12.80 -1.76 8.19
C LEU A 60 14.19 -1.76 8.82
N ASN A 61 14.36 -2.47 9.92
CA ASN A 61 15.66 -2.55 10.61
C ASN A 61 16.72 -3.27 9.79
N GLU A 62 16.29 -4.12 8.85
CA GLU A 62 17.16 -4.89 7.96
C GLU A 62 16.62 -4.85 6.54
N SER A 63 17.50 -4.91 5.55
CA SER A 63 17.11 -5.08 4.15
C SER A 63 16.64 -6.51 3.90
N PRO A 64 15.55 -6.71 3.11
CA PRO A 64 15.14 -8.05 2.72
C PRO A 64 16.29 -8.78 2.03
N PRO A 65 16.58 -10.05 2.41
CA PRO A 65 17.56 -10.87 1.72
C PRO A 65 17.20 -11.05 0.24
N GLU A 66 18.21 -11.14 -0.62
CA GLU A 66 18.04 -11.27 -2.07
C GLU A 66 17.12 -12.45 -2.47
N ASN A 67 17.22 -13.56 -1.73
CA ASN A 67 16.38 -14.74 -1.98
C ASN A 67 14.89 -14.58 -1.61
N TYR A 68 14.51 -13.44 -0.99
CA TYR A 68 13.10 -13.09 -0.82
C TYR A 68 12.49 -12.53 -2.11
N ASN A 69 13.33 -12.17 -3.08
CA ASN A 69 12.92 -11.65 -4.40
C ASN A 69 11.90 -10.52 -4.29
N VAL A 70 12.17 -9.57 -3.40
CA VAL A 70 11.26 -8.46 -3.11
C VAL A 70 11.27 -7.46 -4.27
N HIS A 71 10.09 -7.02 -4.68
CA HIS A 71 9.93 -5.92 -5.63
C HIS A 71 9.74 -4.60 -4.86
N PHE A 72 10.53 -3.58 -5.23
CA PHE A 72 10.35 -2.22 -4.72
C PHE A 72 9.43 -1.48 -5.68
N ALA A 73 8.24 -1.14 -5.21
CA ALA A 73 7.22 -0.50 -6.04
C ALA A 73 7.56 0.97 -6.32
N GLY A 74 7.23 1.41 -7.53
CA GLY A 74 7.23 2.82 -7.88
C GLY A 74 6.07 3.59 -7.25
N TRP A 75 6.12 4.91 -7.33
CA TRP A 75 5.11 5.81 -6.77
C TRP A 75 4.78 6.96 -7.73
N ASP A 76 3.61 7.55 -7.57
CA ASP A 76 3.16 8.73 -8.31
C ASP A 76 2.51 9.73 -7.36
N VAL A 77 2.98 10.99 -7.42
CA VAL A 77 2.51 12.10 -6.58
C VAL A 77 1.93 13.25 -7.41
N SER A 78 1.72 13.04 -8.71
CA SER A 78 1.15 14.05 -9.62
C SER A 78 -0.26 14.50 -9.22
N GLY A 79 -0.99 13.64 -8.48
CA GLY A 79 -2.38 13.89 -8.10
C GLY A 79 -3.37 13.72 -9.25
N ASN A 80 -2.94 13.17 -10.38
CA ASN A 80 -3.83 12.79 -11.48
C ASN A 80 -4.82 11.72 -11.00
N THR A 81 -6.06 11.80 -11.49
CA THR A 81 -7.07 10.81 -11.17
C THR A 81 -6.67 9.44 -11.71
N PRO A 82 -6.55 8.42 -10.83
CA PRO A 82 -6.18 7.08 -11.27
C PRO A 82 -7.28 6.46 -12.13
N SER A 83 -6.83 5.75 -13.15
CA SER A 83 -7.69 4.90 -13.96
C SER A 83 -7.41 3.45 -13.65
N ILE A 84 -8.46 2.63 -13.55
CA ILE A 84 -8.36 1.21 -13.20
C ILE A 84 -7.60 1.01 -11.88
N PRO A 85 -8.15 1.46 -10.74
CA PRO A 85 -7.55 1.22 -9.43
C PRO A 85 -7.31 -0.27 -9.17
N VAL A 86 -6.11 -0.61 -8.69
CA VAL A 86 -5.74 -1.98 -8.34
C VAL A 86 -5.26 -2.03 -6.90
N GLY A 87 -5.94 -2.80 -6.06
CA GLY A 87 -5.54 -3.09 -4.68
C GLY A 87 -4.78 -4.41 -4.58
N ILE A 88 -3.62 -4.41 -3.91
CA ILE A 88 -2.91 -5.65 -3.54
C ILE A 88 -2.83 -5.68 -2.02
N HIS A 89 -3.46 -6.67 -1.39
CA HIS A 89 -3.72 -6.62 0.05
C HIS A 89 -3.80 -8.01 0.67
N HIS A 90 -3.92 -8.06 2.02
CA HIS A 90 -4.07 -9.28 2.82
C HIS A 90 -5.38 -9.20 3.63
N PRO A 91 -6.55 -9.50 3.02
CA PRO A 91 -7.84 -9.39 3.69
C PRO A 91 -7.93 -10.38 4.84
N SER A 92 -8.39 -9.94 6.02
CA SER A 92 -8.55 -10.76 7.22
C SER A 92 -7.30 -11.55 7.63
N GLY A 93 -6.10 -11.09 7.23
CA GLY A 93 -4.85 -11.80 7.44
C GLY A 93 -4.67 -13.04 6.55
N ASP A 94 -5.49 -13.21 5.53
CA ASP A 94 -5.35 -14.27 4.52
C ASP A 94 -4.16 -13.99 3.58
N ILE A 95 -3.86 -14.96 2.73
CA ILE A 95 -2.85 -14.83 1.66
C ILE A 95 -3.12 -13.61 0.79
N LYS A 96 -2.08 -13.13 0.14
CA LYS A 96 -2.14 -11.98 -0.80
C LYS A 96 -3.28 -12.14 -1.80
N LYS A 97 -4.08 -11.09 -1.94
CA LYS A 97 -5.18 -10.95 -2.89
C LYS A 97 -4.97 -9.71 -3.75
N ILE A 98 -5.65 -9.69 -4.88
CA ILE A 98 -5.70 -8.56 -5.78
C ILE A 98 -7.16 -8.21 -6.06
N SER A 99 -7.46 -6.92 -6.12
CA SER A 99 -8.79 -6.41 -6.46
C SER A 99 -8.66 -5.36 -7.55
N PHE A 100 -9.65 -5.31 -8.45
CA PHE A 100 -9.70 -4.38 -9.57
C PHE A 100 -11.01 -3.61 -9.55
N ASP A 101 -10.92 -2.31 -9.84
CA ASP A 101 -12.03 -1.48 -10.26
C ASP A 101 -11.71 -0.99 -11.68
N TYR A 102 -12.64 -1.18 -12.62
CA TYR A 102 -12.43 -0.78 -14.03
C TYR A 102 -12.93 0.64 -14.32
N ASP A 103 -13.47 1.30 -13.30
CA ASP A 103 -13.80 2.72 -13.32
C ASP A 103 -12.66 3.57 -12.75
N ASN A 104 -12.75 4.89 -12.93
CA ASN A 104 -11.80 5.81 -12.33
C ASN A 104 -12.11 6.00 -10.85
N ALA A 105 -11.08 6.08 -10.00
CA ALA A 105 -11.29 6.48 -8.63
C ALA A 105 -11.89 7.89 -8.52
N SER A 106 -12.71 8.10 -7.51
CA SER A 106 -13.30 9.40 -7.20
C SER A 106 -12.36 10.24 -6.33
N ASN A 107 -12.39 11.57 -6.52
CA ASN A 107 -11.60 12.51 -5.74
C ASN A 107 -12.37 12.96 -4.49
N SER A 108 -11.89 12.58 -3.31
CA SER A 108 -12.49 12.93 -2.01
C SER A 108 -11.50 13.69 -1.13
N GLY A 109 -11.11 14.90 -1.56
CA GLY A 109 -10.17 15.73 -0.82
C GLY A 109 -8.78 15.09 -0.69
N ASN A 110 -8.40 14.69 0.52
CA ASN A 110 -7.12 14.04 0.79
C ASN A 110 -7.09 12.56 0.39
N TYR A 111 -8.20 12.03 -0.16
CA TYR A 111 -8.39 10.62 -0.41
C TYR A 111 -8.82 10.35 -1.85
N TRP A 112 -8.53 9.14 -2.31
CA TRP A 112 -9.18 8.49 -3.44
C TRP A 112 -10.28 7.58 -2.90
N ASP A 113 -11.47 7.63 -3.47
CA ASP A 113 -12.51 6.64 -3.21
C ASP A 113 -12.61 5.68 -4.41
N VAL A 114 -12.56 4.40 -4.12
CA VAL A 114 -12.96 3.30 -4.99
C VAL A 114 -14.41 2.99 -4.62
N ASP A 115 -15.35 3.33 -5.49
CA ASP A 115 -16.78 3.28 -5.15
C ASP A 115 -17.29 1.84 -5.00
N SER A 116 -16.72 0.92 -5.77
CA SER A 116 -16.95 -0.52 -5.65
C SER A 116 -15.84 -1.29 -6.38
N TRP A 117 -15.57 -2.51 -5.95
CA TRP A 117 -14.67 -3.41 -6.65
C TRP A 117 -15.43 -4.24 -7.68
N ASP A 118 -14.94 -4.30 -8.93
CA ASP A 118 -15.48 -5.17 -9.98
C ASP A 118 -15.03 -6.62 -9.83
N ASP A 119 -13.74 -6.79 -9.51
CA ASP A 119 -13.13 -8.10 -9.24
C ASP A 119 -12.40 -8.08 -7.91
N GLY A 120 -12.71 -9.02 -7.04
CA GLY A 120 -12.16 -9.08 -5.69
C GLY A 120 -12.82 -8.07 -4.76
N THR A 121 -12.26 -7.90 -3.58
CA THR A 121 -12.69 -6.93 -2.57
C THR A 121 -11.68 -6.88 -1.43
N THR A 122 -11.65 -5.78 -0.67
CA THR A 122 -10.91 -5.71 0.58
C THR A 122 -11.74 -6.27 1.74
N GLU A 123 -11.09 -6.46 2.88
CA GLU A 123 -11.72 -6.77 4.17
C GLU A 123 -10.89 -6.13 5.31
N PRO A 124 -11.40 -6.10 6.55
CA PRO A 124 -10.59 -5.72 7.71
C PRO A 124 -9.24 -6.45 7.71
N GLY A 125 -8.16 -5.74 8.02
CA GLY A 125 -6.78 -6.24 7.90
C GLY A 125 -6.07 -5.84 6.60
N SER A 126 -6.80 -5.38 5.58
CA SER A 126 -6.22 -4.80 4.35
C SER A 126 -5.67 -3.38 4.56
N SER A 127 -5.92 -2.74 5.71
CA SER A 127 -5.46 -1.39 6.05
C SER A 127 -3.98 -1.18 5.74
N GLY A 128 -3.64 -0.03 5.16
CA GLY A 128 -2.28 0.32 4.77
C GLY A 128 -1.78 -0.31 3.48
N SER A 129 -2.55 -1.21 2.87
CA SER A 129 -2.19 -1.80 1.59
C SER A 129 -2.17 -0.76 0.46
N PRO A 130 -1.30 -0.92 -0.55
CA PRO A 130 -1.17 0.04 -1.63
C PRO A 130 -2.36 0.00 -2.59
N LEU A 131 -2.73 1.18 -3.08
CA LEU A 131 -3.51 1.36 -4.29
C LEU A 131 -2.57 1.70 -5.43
N PHE A 132 -2.65 0.94 -6.51
CA PHE A 132 -1.92 1.18 -7.75
C PHE A 132 -2.83 1.79 -8.80
N ASP A 133 -2.27 2.65 -9.65
CA ASP A 133 -2.87 2.95 -10.95
C ASP A 133 -2.57 1.79 -11.90
N GLY A 134 -3.61 1.19 -12.47
CA GLY A 134 -3.49 -0.02 -13.29
C GLY A 134 -2.82 0.19 -14.65
N GLN A 135 -2.62 1.44 -15.09
CA GLN A 135 -1.90 1.75 -16.33
C GLN A 135 -0.41 1.97 -16.08
N THR A 136 -0.07 2.64 -14.99
CA THR A 136 1.33 3.00 -14.69
C THR A 136 2.00 2.02 -13.74
N HIS A 137 1.24 1.21 -13.02
CA HIS A 137 1.66 0.28 -11.97
C HIS A 137 2.40 0.96 -10.81
N ARG A 138 2.13 2.26 -10.58
CA ARG A 138 2.72 3.04 -9.49
C ARG A 138 1.74 3.17 -8.33
N ILE A 139 2.29 3.24 -7.12
CA ILE A 139 1.50 3.49 -5.91
C ILE A 139 1.00 4.94 -5.95
N ILE A 140 -0.32 5.10 -5.78
CA ILE A 140 -1.04 6.38 -5.76
C ILE A 140 -1.73 6.65 -4.44
N GLY A 141 -1.76 5.65 -3.55
CA GLY A 141 -2.37 5.75 -2.22
C GLY A 141 -2.18 4.51 -1.38
N GLN A 142 -2.64 4.58 -0.13
CA GLN A 142 -2.71 3.44 0.80
C GLN A 142 -4.07 3.38 1.48
N LEU A 143 -4.56 2.17 1.76
CA LEU A 143 -5.92 1.95 2.28
C LEU A 143 -6.08 2.54 3.70
N TYR A 144 -6.97 3.52 3.80
CA TYR A 144 -7.50 4.01 5.07
C TYR A 144 -8.55 3.05 5.63
N GLY A 145 -9.54 2.69 4.81
CA GLY A 145 -10.63 1.79 5.16
C GLY A 145 -11.85 2.02 4.29
N GLY A 146 -12.91 1.29 4.58
CA GLY A 146 -14.15 1.37 3.84
C GLY A 146 -15.20 0.45 4.42
N VAL A 147 -16.17 0.09 3.60
CA VAL A 147 -17.24 -0.85 3.94
C VAL A 147 -17.23 -2.08 3.03
N ALA A 148 -16.24 -2.17 2.14
CA ALA A 148 -16.08 -3.30 1.25
C ALA A 148 -15.80 -4.59 2.04
N SER A 149 -16.37 -5.69 1.59
CA SER A 149 -16.18 -7.03 2.14
C SER A 149 -16.69 -8.09 1.16
N CYS A 150 -16.41 -9.35 1.39
CA CYS A 150 -16.93 -10.47 0.60
C CYS A 150 -18.47 -10.54 0.53
N THR A 151 -19.18 -9.83 1.42
CA THR A 151 -20.64 -9.79 1.46
C THR A 151 -21.22 -8.42 1.13
N ASN A 152 -20.38 -7.40 0.98
CA ASN A 152 -20.77 -6.03 0.67
C ASN A 152 -19.74 -5.40 -0.27
N PHE A 153 -20.09 -5.24 -1.54
CA PHE A 153 -19.26 -4.59 -2.57
C PHE A 153 -19.36 -3.06 -2.45
N GLY A 154 -19.16 -2.52 -1.24
CA GLY A 154 -19.18 -1.10 -0.98
C GLY A 154 -17.83 -0.42 -1.28
N TYR A 155 -17.76 0.87 -0.93
CA TYR A 155 -16.60 1.69 -1.20
C TYR A 155 -15.42 1.41 -0.27
N ASP A 156 -14.23 1.73 -0.78
CA ASP A 156 -12.99 1.87 -0.03
C ASP A 156 -12.34 3.22 -0.27
N THR A 157 -11.70 3.74 0.76
CA THR A 157 -11.06 5.07 0.76
C THR A 157 -9.55 4.90 0.98
N TYR A 158 -8.75 5.52 0.11
CA TYR A 158 -7.29 5.45 0.14
C TYR A 158 -6.68 6.84 0.33
N GLY A 159 -5.78 7.00 1.29
CA GLY A 159 -5.00 8.23 1.45
C GLY A 159 -4.13 8.48 0.23
N LYS A 160 -4.18 9.70 -0.33
CA LYS A 160 -3.43 10.05 -1.54
C LYS A 160 -1.93 10.16 -1.30
N THR A 161 -1.13 9.53 -2.13
CA THR A 161 0.34 9.68 -2.12
C THR A 161 0.73 11.15 -2.38
N SER A 162 0.02 11.86 -3.27
CA SER A 162 0.25 13.26 -3.57
C SER A 162 0.02 14.21 -2.39
N VAL A 163 -0.92 13.89 -1.51
CA VAL A 163 -1.14 14.62 -0.24
C VAL A 163 -0.06 14.23 0.78
N SER A 164 0.20 12.93 0.93
CA SER A 164 1.18 12.38 1.84
C SER A 164 2.60 12.86 1.54
N TRP A 165 2.88 13.19 0.27
CA TRP A 165 4.15 13.77 -0.18
C TRP A 165 4.54 15.01 0.64
N ASN A 166 3.62 15.96 0.75
CA ASN A 166 3.82 17.21 1.50
C ASN A 166 3.72 17.03 3.04
N LEU A 167 3.36 15.83 3.50
CA LEU A 167 3.22 15.48 4.91
C LEU A 167 4.41 14.64 5.43
N GLY A 168 5.51 14.61 4.66
CA GLY A 168 6.79 14.03 5.07
C GLY A 168 7.35 12.94 4.17
N LEU A 169 6.59 12.40 3.20
CA LEU A 169 7.14 11.36 2.31
C LEU A 169 8.28 11.88 1.44
N SER A 170 8.18 13.14 0.97
CA SER A 170 9.18 13.76 0.09
C SER A 170 10.59 13.79 0.69
N GLU A 171 10.71 13.92 2.02
CA GLU A 171 12.00 13.94 2.72
C GLU A 171 12.79 12.64 2.54
N TYR A 172 12.10 11.53 2.33
CA TYR A 172 12.69 10.19 2.21
C TYR A 172 12.68 9.66 0.79
N LEU A 173 11.62 9.93 0.02
CA LEU A 173 11.44 9.38 -1.34
C LEU A 173 12.06 10.27 -2.43
N ASP A 174 12.31 11.56 -2.14
CA ASP A 174 13.07 12.48 -2.99
C ASP A 174 14.06 13.31 -2.15
N PRO A 175 15.03 12.69 -1.45
CA PRO A 175 15.92 13.35 -0.50
C PRO A 175 16.82 14.43 -1.15
N ASN A 176 16.97 14.38 -2.46
CA ASN A 176 17.74 15.36 -3.23
C ASN A 176 16.87 16.51 -3.76
N ASN A 177 15.55 16.48 -3.49
CA ASN A 177 14.57 17.46 -3.94
C ASN A 177 14.64 17.71 -5.46
N LEU A 178 14.62 16.62 -6.22
CA LEU A 178 14.66 16.64 -7.69
C LEU A 178 13.33 17.10 -8.29
N GLY A 179 12.26 17.18 -7.49
CA GLY A 179 10.93 17.57 -7.92
C GLY A 179 10.29 16.53 -8.84
N LEU A 180 10.47 15.25 -8.51
CA LEU A 180 9.91 14.15 -9.27
C LEU A 180 8.41 14.03 -8.99
N ASP A 181 7.61 13.94 -10.06
CA ASP A 181 6.18 13.62 -9.95
C ASP A 181 5.95 12.12 -9.81
N PHE A 182 6.89 11.29 -10.22
CA PHE A 182 6.82 9.83 -10.12
C PHE A 182 8.19 9.17 -10.20
N LEU A 183 8.25 7.92 -9.77
CA LEU A 183 9.38 7.01 -9.94
C LEU A 183 8.84 5.61 -10.28
N ASP A 184 9.48 4.94 -11.22
CA ASP A 184 9.19 3.54 -11.54
C ASP A 184 9.84 2.59 -10.52
N GLY A 185 9.25 1.42 -10.30
CA GLY A 185 9.74 0.37 -9.42
C GLY A 185 10.83 -0.51 -10.04
#